data_a6ed4c1bbbfa57d8bccd759a06884ce4
#
_entry.id   a6ed4c1bbbfa57d8bccd759a06884ce4
#
_cell.length_a   1.000
_cell.length_b   1.000
_cell.length_c   1.000
_cell.angle_alpha   90.00
_cell.angle_beta   90.00
_cell.angle_gamma   90.00
#
_symmetry.space_group_name_H-M   'P 1'
#
loop_
_entity.id
_entity.type
_entity.pdbx_description
1 polymer ?
#
loop_
_entity_poly.entity_id
_entity_poly.type
_entity_poly.pdbx_seq_one_letter_code
_entity_poly.pdbx_strand_id
1 'polypeptide(L)'
;QVTTDGKKNHIINGASDWVYEEEFALVRSFEWAPDGEHIAYYKFDESQVKEFSMDLFKGGLYPTQEVFKYPKAGEENSVVRIYFYNLKKDKSTYIYTEKDYEYIPRIKWTKNSNILALYGMNRHQNELDFVLADATSNTNKVLFTEKDNYYIDIHDNLTFLPDDNFI
;
A
#
# COMPACT_ATOMS: atom_id res chain seq x y z
N GLN A 1 -5.02 19.60 -4.17
CA GLN A 1 -3.84 18.77 -3.89
C GLN A 1 -4.12 17.91 -2.67
N VAL A 2 -4.05 16.59 -2.78
CA VAL A 2 -4.41 15.65 -1.71
C VAL A 2 -3.31 15.54 -0.65
N THR A 3 -2.05 15.57 -1.06
CA THR A 3 -0.88 15.45 -0.17
C THR A 3 0.15 16.54 -0.46
N THR A 4 0.92 16.97 0.55
CA THR A 4 1.91 18.03 0.44
C THR A 4 3.29 17.66 0.99
N ASP A 5 3.41 16.45 1.53
CA ASP A 5 4.60 15.96 2.25
C ASP A 5 5.47 14.99 1.43
N GLY A 6 5.12 14.75 0.16
CA GLY A 6 5.92 13.93 -0.75
C GLY A 6 7.35 14.46 -0.91
N LYS A 7 8.34 13.57 -0.75
CA LYS A 7 9.75 13.91 -0.82
C LYS A 7 10.56 12.73 -1.30
N LYS A 8 11.37 12.92 -2.35
CA LYS A 8 12.25 11.87 -2.90
C LYS A 8 13.10 11.23 -1.79
N ASN A 9 13.17 9.91 -1.79
CA ASN A 9 13.89 9.07 -0.83
C ASN A 9 13.42 9.22 0.63
N HIS A 10 12.18 9.69 0.84
CA HIS A 10 11.55 9.80 2.15
C HIS A 10 10.08 9.39 2.15
N ILE A 11 9.23 10.15 1.44
CA ILE A 11 7.78 9.95 1.48
C ILE A 11 7.22 9.86 0.06
N ILE A 12 6.51 8.76 -0.20
CA ILE A 12 5.76 8.54 -1.43
C ILE A 12 4.28 8.46 -1.09
N ASN A 13 3.43 9.19 -1.83
CA ASN A 13 1.99 9.14 -1.68
C ASN A 13 1.31 8.79 -3.00
N GLY A 14 0.45 7.79 -3.01
CA GLY A 14 -0.36 7.40 -4.17
C GLY A 14 0.40 6.73 -5.34
N ALA A 15 1.69 6.51 -5.16
CA ALA A 15 2.55 5.69 -6.02
C ALA A 15 3.27 4.66 -5.15
N SER A 16 3.86 3.65 -5.75
CA SER A 16 4.56 2.59 -5.02
C SER A 16 6.01 2.95 -4.73
N ASP A 17 6.57 2.33 -3.69
CA ASP A 17 8.01 2.21 -3.55
C ASP A 17 8.54 1.08 -4.45
N TRP A 18 9.85 0.89 -4.45
CA TRP A 18 10.49 -0.13 -5.29
C TRP A 18 9.98 -1.55 -4.98
N VAL A 19 9.83 -1.92 -3.70
CA VAL A 19 9.41 -3.27 -3.28
C VAL A 19 8.00 -3.58 -3.77
N TYR A 20 7.06 -2.65 -3.62
CA TYR A 20 5.67 -2.88 -4.03
C TYR A 20 5.50 -2.90 -5.55
N GLU A 21 6.30 -2.12 -6.28
CA GLU A 21 6.29 -2.15 -7.74
C GLU A 21 6.79 -3.50 -8.25
N GLU A 22 7.93 -3.98 -7.76
CA GLU A 22 8.58 -5.20 -8.24
C GLU A 22 7.92 -6.49 -7.70
N GLU A 23 7.63 -6.55 -6.39
CA GLU A 23 7.17 -7.78 -5.74
C GLU A 23 5.65 -7.96 -5.81
N PHE A 24 4.88 -6.89 -5.77
CA PHE A 24 3.42 -6.95 -5.77
C PHE A 24 2.78 -6.42 -7.05
N ALA A 25 3.56 -5.98 -8.05
CA ALA A 25 3.09 -5.35 -9.28
C ALA A 25 2.11 -4.19 -9.03
N LEU A 26 2.31 -3.47 -7.93
CA LEU A 26 1.48 -2.34 -7.51
C LEU A 26 2.13 -1.04 -7.99
N VAL A 27 1.62 -0.45 -9.07
CA VAL A 27 2.11 0.82 -9.63
C VAL A 27 1.25 1.99 -9.15
N ARG A 28 -0.06 1.87 -9.31
CA ARG A 28 -1.04 2.85 -8.86
C ARG A 28 -1.48 2.53 -7.44
N SER A 29 -1.01 3.30 -6.48
CA SER A 29 -1.23 3.05 -5.06
C SER A 29 -2.34 3.92 -4.48
N PHE A 30 -3.49 4.01 -5.18
CA PHE A 30 -4.71 4.65 -4.72
C PHE A 30 -5.95 4.08 -5.41
N GLU A 31 -7.09 4.16 -4.72
CA GLU A 31 -8.38 3.69 -5.22
C GLU A 31 -9.48 4.71 -4.94
N TRP A 32 -10.31 4.97 -5.95
CA TRP A 32 -11.51 5.79 -5.81
C TRP A 32 -12.64 4.98 -5.17
N ALA A 33 -13.30 5.56 -4.20
CA ALA A 33 -14.53 4.99 -3.65
C ALA A 33 -15.67 5.03 -4.68
N PRO A 34 -16.67 4.14 -4.57
CA PRO A 34 -17.80 4.09 -5.52
C PRO A 34 -18.62 5.38 -5.59
N ASP A 35 -18.63 6.21 -4.54
CA ASP A 35 -19.33 7.50 -4.52
C ASP A 35 -18.60 8.63 -5.28
N GLY A 36 -17.35 8.41 -5.67
CA GLY A 36 -16.51 9.44 -6.32
C GLY A 36 -16.12 10.63 -5.42
N GLU A 37 -16.38 10.53 -4.10
CA GLU A 37 -16.13 11.60 -3.12
C GLU A 37 -14.96 11.28 -2.18
N HIS A 38 -14.46 10.03 -2.23
CA HIS A 38 -13.40 9.55 -1.36
C HIS A 38 -12.31 8.85 -2.17
N ILE A 39 -11.08 8.95 -1.66
CA ILE A 39 -9.90 8.26 -2.20
C ILE A 39 -9.22 7.53 -1.04
N ALA A 40 -8.94 6.24 -1.20
CA ALA A 40 -7.97 5.53 -0.37
C ALA A 40 -6.61 5.57 -1.06
N TYR A 41 -5.55 5.87 -0.34
CA TYR A 41 -4.20 5.91 -0.91
C TYR A 41 -3.15 5.38 0.06
N TYR A 42 -2.09 4.84 -0.52
CA TYR A 42 -0.90 4.42 0.21
C TYR A 42 -0.01 5.62 0.48
N LYS A 43 0.59 5.59 1.66
CA LYS A 43 1.73 6.41 2.01
C LYS A 43 2.87 5.49 2.44
N PHE A 44 3.99 5.60 1.76
CA PHE A 44 5.22 4.90 2.11
C PHE A 44 6.18 5.89 2.76
N ASP A 45 6.69 5.51 3.92
CA ASP A 45 7.82 6.19 4.56
C ASP A 45 9.07 5.32 4.35
N GLU A 46 9.89 5.71 3.39
CA GLU A 46 11.15 5.03 3.04
C GLU A 46 12.39 5.70 3.66
N SER A 47 12.18 6.59 4.65
CA SER A 47 13.29 7.34 5.25
C SER A 47 14.35 6.45 5.89
N GLN A 48 13.97 5.29 6.43
CA GLN A 48 14.87 4.31 7.05
C GLN A 48 15.40 3.26 6.08
N VAL A 49 14.83 3.17 4.87
CA VAL A 49 15.31 2.23 3.85
C VAL A 49 16.70 2.66 3.39
N LYS A 50 17.59 1.69 3.22
CA LYS A 50 18.94 1.94 2.73
C LYS A 50 18.95 2.35 1.25
N GLU A 51 19.91 3.20 0.91
CA GLU A 51 20.11 3.65 -0.46
C GLU A 51 21.02 2.68 -1.23
N PHE A 52 20.70 2.55 -2.51
CA PHE A 52 21.52 1.87 -3.50
C PHE A 52 21.93 2.86 -4.58
N SER A 53 23.17 2.79 -5.01
CA SER A 53 23.70 3.61 -6.10
C SER A 53 23.92 2.75 -7.33
N MET A 54 23.33 3.15 -8.43
CA MET A 54 23.45 2.49 -9.73
C MET A 54 24.19 3.37 -10.72
N ASP A 55 25.15 2.77 -11.44
CA ASP A 55 25.85 3.43 -12.52
C ASP A 55 25.01 3.37 -13.81
N LEU A 56 24.67 4.53 -14.35
CA LEU A 56 23.93 4.67 -15.60
C LEU A 56 24.83 5.20 -16.72
N PHE A 57 25.04 4.38 -17.75
CA PHE A 57 25.77 4.74 -18.96
C PHE A 57 24.82 5.31 -20.02
N LYS A 58 24.64 6.63 -20.05
CA LYS A 58 23.74 7.33 -20.98
C LYS A 58 24.49 7.79 -22.27
N GLY A 59 25.36 6.95 -22.79
CA GLY A 59 26.12 7.24 -24.01
C GLY A 59 27.40 8.13 -23.83
N GLY A 60 27.72 8.50 -22.59
CA GLY A 60 28.97 9.19 -22.24
C GLY A 60 30.08 8.21 -21.91
N LEU A 61 31.32 8.73 -21.81
CA LEU A 61 32.49 7.94 -21.40
C LEU A 61 32.46 7.55 -19.91
N TYR A 62 31.79 8.35 -19.11
CA TYR A 62 31.66 8.13 -17.67
C TYR A 62 30.18 7.94 -17.30
N PRO A 63 29.87 7.03 -16.34
CA PRO A 63 28.54 6.86 -15.86
C PRO A 63 28.06 8.05 -15.00
N THR A 64 26.73 8.23 -14.95
CA THR A 64 26.10 9.03 -13.92
C THR A 64 25.59 8.11 -12.83
N GLN A 65 25.61 8.56 -11.57
CA GLN A 65 25.08 7.80 -10.45
C GLN A 65 23.61 8.13 -10.25
N GLU A 66 22.75 7.11 -10.15
CA GLU A 66 21.39 7.24 -9.67
C GLU A 66 21.28 6.59 -8.31
N VAL A 67 20.82 7.38 -7.32
CA VAL A 67 20.65 6.93 -5.93
C VAL A 67 19.16 6.85 -5.60
N PHE A 68 18.73 5.70 -5.14
CA PHE A 68 17.33 5.45 -4.76
C PHE A 68 17.25 4.46 -3.61
N LYS A 69 16.08 4.38 -2.96
CA LYS A 69 15.82 3.46 -1.85
C LYS A 69 15.63 2.04 -2.40
N TYR A 70 16.43 1.11 -1.88
CA TYR A 70 16.43 -0.28 -2.32
C TYR A 70 16.84 -1.19 -1.16
N PRO A 71 15.88 -1.82 -0.47
CA PRO A 71 16.22 -2.73 0.62
C PRO A 71 16.78 -4.04 0.05
N LYS A 72 17.94 -4.42 0.50
CA LYS A 72 18.46 -5.77 0.25
C LYS A 72 17.72 -6.78 1.12
N ALA A 73 17.76 -8.07 0.73
CA ALA A 73 17.15 -9.15 1.50
C ALA A 73 17.60 -9.09 2.98
N GLY A 74 16.63 -9.13 3.90
CA GLY A 74 16.85 -9.02 5.33
C GLY A 74 16.95 -7.60 5.89
N GLU A 75 16.98 -6.56 5.05
CA GLU A 75 17.01 -5.16 5.47
C GLU A 75 15.60 -4.61 5.71
N GLU A 76 15.50 -3.43 6.33
CA GLU A 76 14.22 -2.77 6.61
C GLU A 76 13.52 -2.32 5.33
N ASN A 77 12.21 -2.57 5.27
CA ASN A 77 11.33 -2.05 4.22
C ASN A 77 10.78 -0.66 4.59
N SER A 78 10.09 -0.02 3.65
CA SER A 78 9.28 1.16 3.92
C SER A 78 8.17 0.86 4.91
N VAL A 79 7.85 1.81 5.77
CA VAL A 79 6.63 1.73 6.58
C VAL A 79 5.45 2.13 5.72
N VAL A 80 4.56 1.19 5.46
CA VAL A 80 3.34 1.43 4.67
C VAL A 80 2.16 1.80 5.56
N ARG A 81 1.37 2.79 5.11
CA ARG A 81 0.13 3.20 5.77
C ARG A 81 -0.93 3.52 4.72
N ILE A 82 -2.19 3.25 5.06
CA ILE A 82 -3.32 3.58 4.21
C ILE A 82 -4.02 4.81 4.78
N TYR A 83 -4.32 5.75 3.90
CA TYR A 83 -5.06 6.96 4.22
C TYR A 83 -6.35 7.04 3.42
N PHE A 84 -7.33 7.63 4.02
CA PHE A 84 -8.62 7.95 3.44
C PHE A 84 -8.75 9.46 3.30
N TYR A 85 -8.92 9.95 2.09
CA TYR A 85 -9.12 11.35 1.79
C TYR A 85 -10.59 11.61 1.43
N ASN A 86 -11.19 12.57 2.11
CA ASN A 86 -12.54 13.05 1.81
C ASN A 86 -12.47 14.36 1.04
N LEU A 87 -12.96 14.38 -0.20
CA LEU A 87 -12.87 15.53 -1.09
C LEU A 87 -13.67 16.74 -0.58
N LYS A 88 -14.84 16.50 0.01
CA LYS A 88 -15.70 17.59 0.53
C LYS A 88 -15.12 18.27 1.76
N LYS A 89 -14.48 17.49 2.61
CA LYS A 89 -13.87 17.96 3.86
C LYS A 89 -12.42 18.44 3.66
N ASP A 90 -11.83 18.16 2.50
CA ASP A 90 -10.42 18.41 2.18
C ASP A 90 -9.49 17.88 3.29
N LYS A 91 -9.73 16.62 3.68
CA LYS A 91 -9.05 16.02 4.84
C LYS A 91 -8.66 14.57 4.58
N SER A 92 -7.40 14.25 4.89
CA SER A 92 -6.91 12.88 5.01
C SER A 92 -7.02 12.37 6.45
N THR A 93 -7.39 11.09 6.59
CA THR A 93 -7.41 10.38 7.87
C THR A 93 -6.65 9.07 7.70
N TYR A 94 -5.76 8.77 8.62
CA TYR A 94 -5.07 7.49 8.67
C TYR A 94 -6.06 6.37 9.00
N ILE A 95 -6.03 5.28 8.25
CA ILE A 95 -6.80 4.07 8.54
C ILE A 95 -5.99 3.23 9.52
N TYR A 96 -6.42 3.23 10.77
CA TYR A 96 -5.80 2.42 11.80
C TYR A 96 -6.08 0.92 11.54
N THR A 97 -5.07 0.08 11.76
CA THR A 97 -5.18 -1.38 11.81
C THR A 97 -4.68 -1.88 13.17
N GLU A 98 -5.36 -2.89 13.74
CA GLU A 98 -4.98 -3.41 15.07
C GLU A 98 -3.61 -4.09 15.07
N LYS A 99 -3.22 -4.64 13.91
CA LYS A 99 -1.89 -5.22 13.69
C LYS A 99 -1.05 -4.28 12.84
N ASP A 100 0.23 -4.21 13.14
CA ASP A 100 1.23 -3.64 12.25
C ASP A 100 1.58 -4.70 11.19
N TYR A 101 1.09 -4.47 9.97
CA TYR A 101 1.41 -5.33 8.83
C TYR A 101 2.71 -4.88 8.18
N GLU A 102 3.58 -5.83 7.87
CA GLU A 102 4.80 -5.54 7.09
C GLU A 102 4.43 -5.11 5.68
N TYR A 103 3.43 -5.78 5.09
CA TYR A 103 2.94 -5.47 3.75
C TYR A 103 1.42 -5.29 3.73
N ILE A 104 0.97 -4.37 2.89
CA ILE A 104 -0.43 -4.22 2.51
C ILE A 104 -0.51 -4.29 0.98
N PRO A 105 -0.41 -5.48 0.37
CA PRO A 105 -0.26 -5.62 -1.08
C PRO A 105 -1.46 -5.16 -1.89
N ARG A 106 -2.67 -5.18 -1.32
CA ARG A 106 -3.90 -4.74 -2.01
C ARG A 106 -4.84 -4.00 -1.08
N ILE A 107 -5.51 -3.00 -1.66
CA ILE A 107 -6.70 -2.37 -1.08
C ILE A 107 -7.80 -2.37 -2.13
N LYS A 108 -9.05 -2.47 -1.70
CA LYS A 108 -10.21 -2.38 -2.59
C LYS A 108 -11.44 -1.87 -1.84
N TRP A 109 -12.15 -0.92 -2.43
CA TRP A 109 -13.42 -0.50 -1.87
C TRP A 109 -14.47 -1.60 -2.00
N THR A 110 -15.29 -1.78 -0.96
CA THR A 110 -16.53 -2.53 -1.07
C THR A 110 -17.57 -1.73 -1.86
N LYS A 111 -18.79 -2.22 -1.98
CA LYS A 111 -19.90 -1.41 -2.55
C LYS A 111 -20.30 -0.25 -1.62
N ASN A 112 -19.96 -0.34 -0.35
CA ASN A 112 -20.11 0.75 0.61
C ASN A 112 -18.86 1.64 0.60
N SER A 113 -19.00 2.91 0.21
CA SER A 113 -17.91 3.89 0.13
C SER A 113 -17.25 4.26 1.47
N ASN A 114 -17.76 3.74 2.59
CA ASN A 114 -17.12 3.88 3.89
C ASN A 114 -16.26 2.67 4.28
N ILE A 115 -16.39 1.55 3.57
CA ILE A 115 -15.70 0.30 3.91
C ILE A 115 -14.64 -0.03 2.87
N LEU A 116 -13.40 -0.05 3.32
CA LEU A 116 -12.24 -0.46 2.53
C LEU A 116 -11.80 -1.87 2.95
N ALA A 117 -11.67 -2.77 1.99
CA ALA A 117 -10.97 -4.02 2.19
C ALA A 117 -9.46 -3.82 1.99
N LEU A 118 -8.66 -4.44 2.81
CA LEU A 118 -7.22 -4.49 2.65
C LEU A 118 -6.68 -5.90 2.98
N TYR A 119 -5.59 -6.25 2.33
CA TYR A 119 -4.81 -7.44 2.64
C TYR A 119 -3.64 -7.03 3.51
N GLY A 120 -3.60 -7.53 4.74
CA GLY A 120 -2.49 -7.30 5.66
C GLY A 120 -1.62 -8.55 5.76
N MET A 121 -0.32 -8.43 5.51
CA MET A 121 0.58 -9.57 5.40
C MET A 121 1.79 -9.41 6.30
N ASN A 122 2.25 -10.52 6.86
CA ASN A 122 3.50 -10.57 7.61
C ASN A 122 4.74 -10.59 6.68
N ARG A 123 5.92 -10.37 7.26
CA ARG A 123 7.18 -10.32 6.49
C ARG A 123 7.53 -11.64 5.79
N HIS A 124 7.18 -12.79 6.37
CA HIS A 124 7.41 -14.10 5.76
C HIS A 124 6.42 -14.42 4.63
N GLN A 125 5.41 -13.56 4.42
CA GLN A 125 4.38 -13.71 3.38
C GLN A 125 3.63 -15.03 3.46
N ASN A 126 3.50 -15.60 4.64
CA ASN A 126 2.82 -16.86 4.90
C ASN A 126 1.62 -16.73 5.84
N GLU A 127 1.28 -15.53 6.23
CA GLU A 127 0.05 -15.18 6.95
C GLU A 127 -0.53 -13.90 6.33
N LEU A 128 -1.76 -13.99 5.83
CA LEU A 128 -2.51 -12.90 5.21
C LEU A 128 -3.84 -12.73 5.92
N ASP A 129 -4.08 -11.54 6.45
CA ASP A 129 -5.36 -11.12 6.99
C ASP A 129 -6.18 -10.38 5.92
N PHE A 130 -7.41 -10.81 5.73
CA PHE A 130 -8.40 -10.04 4.99
C PHE A 130 -9.16 -9.15 5.97
N VAL A 131 -8.94 -7.84 5.85
CA VAL A 131 -9.42 -6.85 6.80
C VAL A 131 -10.44 -5.94 6.14
N LEU A 132 -11.56 -5.68 6.82
CA LEU A 132 -12.46 -4.59 6.49
C LEU A 132 -12.22 -3.43 7.45
N ALA A 133 -11.96 -2.26 6.89
CA ALA A 133 -11.74 -1.03 7.63
C ALA A 133 -12.85 -0.02 7.33
N ASP A 134 -13.50 0.50 8.36
CA ASP A 134 -14.49 1.57 8.25
C ASP A 134 -13.78 2.92 8.38
N ALA A 135 -13.73 3.65 7.28
CA ALA A 135 -13.09 4.94 7.19
C ALA A 135 -13.83 6.04 7.98
N THR A 136 -15.09 5.84 8.36
CA THR A 136 -15.90 6.81 9.11
C THR A 136 -15.64 6.69 10.61
N SER A 137 -15.73 5.48 11.14
CA SER A 137 -15.51 5.18 12.57
C SER A 137 -14.04 4.96 12.92
N ASN A 138 -13.20 4.74 11.90
CA ASN A 138 -11.80 4.33 12.02
C ASN A 138 -11.63 3.03 12.84
N THR A 139 -12.57 2.10 12.64
CA THR A 139 -12.53 0.75 13.21
C THR A 139 -12.22 -0.27 12.11
N ASN A 140 -11.72 -1.41 12.49
CA ASN A 140 -11.42 -2.49 11.54
C ASN A 140 -11.81 -3.86 12.11
N LYS A 141 -11.95 -4.83 11.21
CA LYS A 141 -12.26 -6.21 11.55
C LYS A 141 -11.53 -7.15 10.59
N VAL A 142 -10.75 -8.06 11.14
CA VAL A 142 -10.24 -9.21 10.38
C VAL A 142 -11.40 -10.17 10.13
N LEU A 143 -11.73 -10.42 8.86
CA LEU A 143 -12.79 -11.36 8.48
C LEU A 143 -12.29 -12.80 8.52
N PHE A 144 -11.11 -13.02 7.98
CA PHE A 144 -10.42 -14.31 8.01
C PHE A 144 -8.92 -14.10 7.85
N THR A 145 -8.17 -15.14 8.22
CA THR A 145 -6.72 -15.21 8.05
C THR A 145 -6.41 -16.44 7.22
N GLU A 146 -5.69 -16.24 6.12
CA GLU A 146 -5.08 -17.32 5.35
C GLU A 146 -3.68 -17.60 5.87
N LYS A 147 -3.30 -18.88 5.94
CA LYS A 147 -1.95 -19.32 6.34
C LYS A 147 -1.47 -20.42 5.45
N ASP A 148 -0.19 -20.36 5.10
CA ASP A 148 0.51 -21.41 4.37
C ASP A 148 1.85 -21.73 5.06
N ASN A 149 2.39 -22.92 4.81
CA ASN A 149 3.69 -23.33 5.34
C ASN A 149 4.87 -22.69 4.60
N TYR A 150 4.63 -22.18 3.39
CA TYR A 150 5.65 -21.59 2.52
C TYR A 150 5.38 -20.11 2.29
N TYR A 151 4.48 -19.76 1.37
CA TYR A 151 4.09 -18.37 1.09
C TYR A 151 2.70 -18.31 0.47
N ILE A 152 2.07 -17.15 0.57
CA ILE A 152 0.75 -16.86 -0.02
C ILE A 152 0.97 -15.96 -1.22
N ASP A 153 0.52 -16.41 -2.38
CA ASP A 153 0.57 -15.62 -3.61
C ASP A 153 -0.55 -14.57 -3.64
N ILE A 154 -0.23 -13.36 -4.09
CA ILE A 154 -1.20 -12.27 -4.15
C ILE A 154 -1.86 -12.24 -5.51
N HIS A 155 -3.18 -12.10 -5.52
CA HIS A 155 -4.01 -12.03 -6.73
C HIS A 155 -4.99 -10.85 -6.69
N ASP A 156 -5.55 -10.51 -7.85
CA ASP A 156 -6.49 -9.39 -8.04
C ASP A 156 -7.95 -9.83 -8.20
N ASN A 157 -8.25 -11.08 -7.84
CA ASN A 157 -9.55 -11.70 -8.12
C ASN A 157 -10.71 -11.23 -7.22
N LEU A 158 -10.40 -10.49 -6.13
CA LEU A 158 -11.43 -10.01 -5.22
C LEU A 158 -12.48 -9.17 -5.95
N THR A 159 -13.73 -9.57 -5.87
CA THR A 159 -14.86 -8.83 -6.44
C THR A 159 -16.00 -8.74 -5.45
N PHE A 160 -16.41 -7.50 -5.12
CA PHE A 160 -17.57 -7.26 -4.27
C PHE A 160 -18.86 -7.27 -5.10
N LEU A 161 -19.83 -8.06 -4.66
CA LEU A 161 -21.16 -8.19 -5.25
C LEU A 161 -22.11 -7.09 -4.71
N PRO A 162 -23.28 -6.86 -5.35
CA PRO A 162 -24.21 -5.81 -4.91
C PRO A 162 -24.79 -5.98 -3.51
N ASP A 163 -24.78 -7.20 -2.98
CA ASP A 163 -25.29 -7.57 -1.66
C ASP A 163 -24.21 -7.59 -0.55
N ASP A 164 -23.09 -6.90 -0.80
CA ASP A 164 -21.91 -6.84 0.08
C ASP A 164 -21.19 -8.20 0.28
N ASN A 165 -21.61 -9.25 -0.38
CA ASN A 165 -20.82 -10.47 -0.51
C ASN A 165 -19.62 -10.23 -1.44
N PHE A 166 -18.65 -11.15 -1.44
CA PHE A 166 -17.48 -11.10 -2.32
C PHE A 166 -17.06 -12.49 -2.80
N ILE A 167 -16.35 -12.51 -3.90
CA ILE A 167 -15.75 -13.69 -4.52
C ILE A 167 -14.31 -13.38 -4.92
#